data_1a51472a57c10fbc9618a368602b8dde
#
_entry.id   1a51472a57c10fbc9618a368602b8dde
#
_cell.length_a   1.000
_cell.length_b   1.000
_cell.length_c   1.000
_cell.angle_alpha   90.00
_cell.angle_beta   90.00
_cell.angle_gamma   90.00
#
_symmetry.space_group_name_H-M   'P 1'
#
loop_
_entity.id
_entity.type
_entity.pdbx_description
1 polymer ?
#
loop_
_entity_poly.entity_id
_entity_poly.type
_entity_poly.pdbx_seq_one_letter_code
_entity_poly.pdbx_strand_id
1 'polypeptide(L)'
;MDRPRVEPELLLQLHRPRHAGWVRLAVFVVLYLAAALATYALVSARPLGAWTYLACVPLYFLAAASLHGISLFTHESVHGTLCRNRVLNDSLGAVCAWPVLQNFAAYKVLHLRHHDHLGLEGDPDHYENYTHWTWMLFLMHWGRLIIGYPAYITAIPVLGYRQGRGRERFWIVFEVACVVLMVTAAVLSPLPRALLIHGWLIPMLFINTLVNVRGMSQHTLLEHHDDAIRGTRSILTNPLTAFFMCNENYHLEHHLYPGVPWYNLPRLHAALREDLIARGAPYIRSYFAFVADFVSFSFRRGPLGRLVHR
;
A
#
# COMPACT_ATOMS: atom_id res chain seq x y z
N MET A 1 -14.93 22.00 1.10
CA MET A 1 -15.49 21.58 -0.22
C MET A 1 -16.63 20.63 -0.03
N ASP A 2 -17.68 20.79 -0.84
CA ASP A 2 -18.84 19.88 -0.76
C ASP A 2 -18.46 18.48 -1.28
N ARG A 3 -18.37 17.54 -0.35
CA ARG A 3 -18.14 16.12 -0.66
C ARG A 3 -19.29 15.62 -1.56
N PRO A 4 -18.99 14.90 -2.67
CA PRO A 4 -20.03 14.27 -3.48
C PRO A 4 -20.96 13.43 -2.63
N ARG A 5 -22.28 13.56 -2.81
CA ARG A 5 -23.25 12.90 -1.96
C ARG A 5 -23.62 11.53 -2.54
N VAL A 6 -23.55 10.53 -1.70
CA VAL A 6 -24.12 9.20 -1.96
C VAL A 6 -25.48 9.13 -1.28
N GLU A 7 -26.46 8.51 -1.92
CA GLU A 7 -27.76 8.27 -1.32
C GLU A 7 -27.62 7.56 0.04
N PRO A 8 -28.33 8.01 1.09
CA PRO A 8 -28.16 7.46 2.44
C PRO A 8 -28.40 5.95 2.52
N GLU A 9 -29.39 5.43 1.80
CA GLU A 9 -29.67 3.99 1.75
C GLU A 9 -28.53 3.20 1.11
N LEU A 10 -27.98 3.68 0.00
CA LEU A 10 -26.82 3.06 -0.65
C LEU A 10 -25.61 3.11 0.26
N LEU A 11 -25.34 4.25 0.91
CA LEU A 11 -24.21 4.41 1.83
C LEU A 11 -24.30 3.41 3.00
N LEU A 12 -25.48 3.23 3.59
CA LEU A 12 -25.71 2.21 4.62
C LEU A 12 -25.43 0.79 4.11
N GLN A 13 -25.80 0.47 2.87
CA GLN A 13 -25.49 -0.82 2.25
C GLN A 13 -23.99 -1.00 2.00
N LEU A 14 -23.29 0.06 1.58
CA LEU A 14 -21.86 0.05 1.31
C LEU A 14 -21.02 -0.18 2.59
N HIS A 15 -21.48 0.26 3.75
CA HIS A 15 -20.83 0.02 5.04
C HIS A 15 -21.09 -1.37 5.65
N ARG A 16 -22.00 -2.17 5.07
CA ARG A 16 -22.30 -3.50 5.62
C ARG A 16 -21.11 -4.45 5.45
N PRO A 17 -20.65 -5.10 6.53
CA PRO A 17 -19.59 -6.08 6.45
C PRO A 17 -20.04 -7.31 5.67
N ARG A 18 -19.12 -7.85 4.87
CA ARG A 18 -19.34 -9.09 4.10
C ARG A 18 -18.21 -10.06 4.37
N HIS A 19 -18.48 -11.35 4.25
CA HIS A 19 -17.46 -12.40 4.37
C HIS A 19 -16.41 -12.35 3.24
N ALA A 20 -16.64 -11.56 2.18
CA ALA A 20 -15.73 -11.39 1.06
C ALA A 20 -14.31 -10.98 1.47
N GLY A 21 -14.16 -10.17 2.53
CA GLY A 21 -12.85 -9.79 3.06
C GLY A 21 -12.06 -11.01 3.54
N TRP A 22 -12.65 -11.83 4.38
CA TRP A 22 -11.99 -13.02 4.95
C TRP A 22 -11.63 -14.07 3.90
N VAL A 23 -12.54 -14.30 2.94
CA VAL A 23 -12.27 -15.20 1.81
C VAL A 23 -11.07 -14.70 1.00
N ARG A 24 -11.00 -13.38 0.71
CA ARG A 24 -9.89 -12.80 -0.04
C ARG A 24 -8.57 -12.93 0.73
N LEU A 25 -8.56 -12.65 2.03
CA LEU A 25 -7.37 -12.82 2.86
C LEU A 25 -6.90 -14.28 2.85
N ALA A 26 -7.80 -15.24 3.04
CA ALA A 26 -7.48 -16.66 2.97
C ALA A 26 -6.88 -17.07 1.61
N VAL A 27 -7.45 -16.55 0.51
CA VAL A 27 -6.91 -16.78 -0.84
C VAL A 27 -5.50 -16.23 -0.98
N PHE A 28 -5.21 -15.02 -0.49
CA PHE A 28 -3.86 -14.48 -0.53
C PHE A 28 -2.87 -15.29 0.30
N VAL A 29 -3.25 -15.75 1.48
CA VAL A 29 -2.41 -16.64 2.31
C VAL A 29 -2.11 -17.93 1.56
N VAL A 30 -3.12 -18.57 0.97
CA VAL A 30 -2.92 -19.81 0.19
C VAL A 30 -2.03 -19.58 -1.02
N LEU A 31 -2.26 -18.51 -1.79
CA LEU A 31 -1.44 -18.18 -2.96
C LEU A 31 0.01 -17.89 -2.57
N TYR A 32 0.21 -17.16 -1.47
CA TYR A 32 1.55 -16.89 -0.95
C TYR A 32 2.28 -18.17 -0.57
N LEU A 33 1.65 -19.02 0.25
CA LEU A 33 2.26 -20.27 0.69
C LEU A 33 2.54 -21.21 -0.48
N ALA A 34 1.60 -21.34 -1.42
CA ALA A 34 1.79 -22.14 -2.62
C ALA A 34 2.97 -21.65 -3.47
N ALA A 35 3.08 -20.34 -3.69
CA ALA A 35 4.19 -19.73 -4.46
C ALA A 35 5.53 -19.92 -3.73
N ALA A 36 5.58 -19.69 -2.41
CA ALA A 36 6.79 -19.86 -1.60
C ALA A 36 7.29 -21.31 -1.59
N LEU A 37 6.37 -22.27 -1.39
CA LEU A 37 6.70 -23.69 -1.40
C LEU A 37 7.11 -24.18 -2.79
N ALA A 38 6.42 -23.75 -3.85
CA ALA A 38 6.78 -24.08 -5.22
C ALA A 38 8.17 -23.54 -5.58
N THR A 39 8.48 -22.31 -5.20
CA THR A 39 9.81 -21.72 -5.39
C THR A 39 10.88 -22.52 -4.63
N TYR A 40 10.62 -22.82 -3.36
CA TYR A 40 11.52 -23.64 -2.56
C TYR A 40 11.76 -25.02 -3.19
N ALA A 41 10.72 -25.69 -3.67
CA ALA A 41 10.83 -26.98 -4.34
C ALA A 41 11.69 -26.89 -5.62
N LEU A 42 11.50 -25.83 -6.44
CA LEU A 42 12.29 -25.63 -7.64
C LEU A 42 13.77 -25.43 -7.34
N VAL A 43 14.13 -24.56 -6.39
CA VAL A 43 15.53 -24.29 -6.05
C VAL A 43 16.20 -25.44 -5.31
N SER A 44 15.43 -26.30 -4.64
CA SER A 44 15.95 -27.51 -3.96
C SER A 44 16.15 -28.69 -4.90
N ALA A 45 15.33 -28.80 -5.95
CA ALA A 45 15.36 -29.93 -6.87
C ALA A 45 16.31 -29.75 -8.06
N ARG A 46 16.81 -28.55 -8.31
CA ARG A 46 17.64 -28.22 -9.49
C ARG A 46 18.91 -27.49 -9.10
N PRO A 47 20.03 -27.64 -9.86
CA PRO A 47 21.19 -26.79 -9.71
C PRO A 47 20.80 -25.31 -9.84
N LEU A 48 21.34 -24.46 -8.96
CA LEU A 48 21.13 -23.03 -9.02
C LEU A 48 21.84 -22.47 -10.27
N GLY A 49 21.06 -21.96 -11.19
CA GLY A 49 21.53 -21.37 -12.44
C GLY A 49 20.50 -20.39 -12.99
N ALA A 50 20.88 -19.64 -14.04
CA ALA A 50 20.03 -18.59 -14.62
C ALA A 50 18.62 -19.08 -14.97
N TRP A 51 18.48 -20.28 -15.53
CA TRP A 51 17.19 -20.87 -15.89
C TRP A 51 16.31 -21.20 -14.68
N THR A 52 16.90 -21.65 -13.57
CA THR A 52 16.16 -21.90 -12.32
C THR A 52 15.60 -20.60 -11.77
N TYR A 53 16.43 -19.53 -11.71
CA TYR A 53 15.98 -18.22 -11.25
C TYR A 53 14.92 -17.63 -12.17
N LEU A 54 15.08 -17.74 -13.48
CA LEU A 54 14.09 -17.25 -14.46
C LEU A 54 12.73 -17.95 -14.27
N ALA A 55 12.73 -19.26 -14.03
CA ALA A 55 11.51 -20.02 -13.74
C ALA A 55 10.87 -19.60 -12.39
N CYS A 56 11.65 -19.13 -11.42
CA CYS A 56 11.15 -18.64 -10.14
C CYS A 56 10.53 -17.23 -10.21
N VAL A 57 10.87 -16.39 -11.20
CA VAL A 57 10.40 -15.01 -11.29
C VAL A 57 8.87 -14.89 -11.21
N PRO A 58 8.05 -15.64 -11.95
CA PRO A 58 6.59 -15.56 -11.82
C PRO A 58 6.10 -15.94 -10.43
N LEU A 59 6.75 -16.90 -9.76
CA LEU A 59 6.41 -17.32 -8.39
C LEU A 59 6.81 -16.25 -7.36
N TYR A 60 7.96 -15.62 -7.51
CA TYR A 60 8.35 -14.47 -6.68
C TYR A 60 7.34 -13.33 -6.80
N PHE A 61 6.92 -13.04 -8.04
CA PHE A 61 5.92 -12.00 -8.28
C PHE A 61 4.57 -12.36 -7.67
N LEU A 62 4.12 -13.62 -7.81
CA LEU A 62 2.88 -14.10 -7.19
C LEU A 62 2.94 -14.05 -5.66
N ALA A 63 4.06 -14.47 -5.06
CA ALA A 63 4.28 -14.37 -3.62
C ALA A 63 4.26 -12.90 -3.16
N ALA A 64 4.95 -12.01 -3.87
CA ALA A 64 4.98 -10.59 -3.59
C ALA A 64 3.60 -9.93 -3.70
N ALA A 65 2.87 -10.20 -4.78
CA ALA A 65 1.51 -9.67 -4.98
C ALA A 65 0.55 -10.17 -3.90
N SER A 66 0.70 -11.42 -3.46
CA SER A 66 -0.12 -11.99 -2.38
C SER A 66 0.22 -11.37 -1.02
N LEU A 67 1.50 -11.20 -0.69
CA LEU A 67 1.94 -10.49 0.53
C LEU A 67 1.50 -9.04 0.52
N HIS A 68 1.60 -8.35 -0.63
CA HIS A 68 1.06 -7.01 -0.79
C HIS A 68 -0.45 -6.98 -0.55
N GLY A 69 -1.20 -7.94 -1.13
CA GLY A 69 -2.63 -8.09 -0.89
C GLY A 69 -2.96 -8.30 0.60
N ILE A 70 -2.17 -9.11 1.33
CA ILE A 70 -2.31 -9.28 2.78
C ILE A 70 -2.06 -7.96 3.51
N SER A 71 -1.05 -7.19 3.12
CA SER A 71 -0.74 -5.90 3.75
C SER A 71 -1.83 -4.83 3.53
N LEU A 72 -2.67 -4.96 2.51
CA LEU A 72 -3.80 -4.08 2.30
C LEU A 72 -4.90 -4.26 3.37
N PHE A 73 -4.98 -5.41 4.03
CA PHE A 73 -5.84 -5.59 5.20
C PHE A 73 -5.36 -4.78 6.41
N THR A 74 -4.07 -4.45 6.48
CA THR A 74 -3.54 -3.46 7.43
C THR A 74 -4.17 -2.09 7.20
N HIS A 75 -4.23 -1.66 5.94
CA HIS A 75 -4.86 -0.40 5.55
C HIS A 75 -6.37 -0.39 5.89
N GLU A 76 -7.10 -1.45 5.56
CA GLU A 76 -8.51 -1.61 5.95
C GLU A 76 -8.72 -1.52 7.47
N SER A 77 -7.79 -2.12 8.24
CA SER A 77 -7.83 -2.06 9.69
C SER A 77 -7.67 -0.64 10.23
N VAL A 78 -6.87 0.22 9.60
CA VAL A 78 -6.73 1.63 10.00
C VAL A 78 -8.09 2.32 10.01
N HIS A 79 -8.94 2.05 9.01
CA HIS A 79 -10.27 2.63 8.87
C HIS A 79 -11.38 1.86 9.62
N GLY A 80 -11.01 0.78 10.33
CA GLY A 80 -11.96 -0.01 11.14
C GLY A 80 -12.93 -0.84 10.31
N THR A 81 -12.58 -1.19 9.06
CA THR A 81 -13.46 -1.88 8.11
C THR A 81 -13.34 -3.40 8.12
N LEU A 82 -12.35 -3.98 8.83
CA LEU A 82 -12.18 -5.44 8.90
C LEU A 82 -13.23 -6.11 9.77
N CYS A 83 -13.48 -5.58 10.96
CA CYS A 83 -14.50 -6.12 11.86
C CYS A 83 -14.99 -5.07 12.87
N ARG A 84 -16.18 -5.32 13.45
CA ARG A 84 -16.83 -4.39 14.37
C ARG A 84 -16.08 -4.22 15.70
N ASN A 85 -15.46 -5.29 16.20
CA ASN A 85 -14.69 -5.23 17.43
C ASN A 85 -13.35 -4.54 17.14
N ARG A 86 -13.14 -3.37 17.76
CA ARG A 86 -11.95 -2.54 17.51
C ARG A 86 -10.65 -3.23 17.89
N VAL A 87 -10.64 -3.96 19.01
CA VAL A 87 -9.42 -4.68 19.46
C VAL A 87 -9.07 -5.76 18.46
N LEU A 88 -10.04 -6.56 18.04
CA LEU A 88 -9.84 -7.59 17.05
C LEU A 88 -9.44 -7.00 15.69
N ASN A 89 -10.09 -5.91 15.27
CA ASN A 89 -9.74 -5.18 14.05
C ASN A 89 -8.27 -4.77 14.03
N ASP A 90 -7.80 -4.10 15.09
CA ASP A 90 -6.43 -3.61 15.19
C ASP A 90 -5.41 -4.75 15.31
N SER A 91 -5.74 -5.81 16.06
CA SER A 91 -4.89 -7.01 16.17
C SER A 91 -4.70 -7.71 14.82
N LEU A 92 -5.78 -7.83 14.05
CA LEU A 92 -5.72 -8.43 12.70
C LEU A 92 -4.94 -7.54 11.73
N GLY A 93 -5.10 -6.23 11.82
CA GLY A 93 -4.31 -5.27 11.05
C GLY A 93 -2.81 -5.42 11.33
N ALA A 94 -2.42 -5.57 12.60
CA ALA A 94 -1.04 -5.80 13.00
C ALA A 94 -0.51 -7.15 12.47
N VAL A 95 -1.28 -8.23 12.61
CA VAL A 95 -0.90 -9.57 12.10
C VAL A 95 -0.72 -9.56 10.58
N CYS A 96 -1.54 -8.81 9.84
CA CYS A 96 -1.39 -8.66 8.39
C CYS A 96 -0.18 -7.78 8.00
N ALA A 97 0.27 -6.89 8.88
CA ALA A 97 1.42 -6.01 8.67
C ALA A 97 2.77 -6.72 8.86
N TRP A 98 2.88 -7.63 9.84
CA TRP A 98 4.15 -8.23 10.23
C TRP A 98 4.87 -9.04 9.14
N PRO A 99 4.19 -9.86 8.30
CA PRO A 99 4.87 -10.59 7.23
C PRO A 99 5.61 -9.69 6.22
N VAL A 100 5.19 -8.45 6.11
CA VAL A 100 5.83 -7.43 5.26
C VAL A 100 6.65 -6.42 6.08
N LEU A 101 6.94 -6.73 7.35
CA LEU A 101 7.77 -5.93 8.27
C LEU A 101 7.22 -4.51 8.51
N GLN A 102 5.92 -4.32 8.34
CA GLN A 102 5.25 -3.04 8.58
C GLN A 102 4.83 -2.93 10.06
N ASN A 103 4.99 -1.74 10.65
CA ASN A 103 4.44 -1.42 11.96
C ASN A 103 3.04 -0.82 11.79
N PHE A 104 2.02 -1.57 12.19
CA PHE A 104 0.61 -1.16 12.04
C PHE A 104 0.28 0.08 12.87
N ALA A 105 0.70 0.13 14.14
CA ALA A 105 0.38 1.25 15.02
C ALA A 105 0.97 2.57 14.50
N ALA A 106 2.21 2.55 14.04
CA ALA A 106 2.83 3.72 13.42
C ALA A 106 2.18 4.11 12.10
N TYR A 107 1.88 3.12 11.25
CA TYR A 107 1.18 3.34 10.00
C TYR A 107 -0.20 3.95 10.24
N LYS A 108 -0.95 3.47 11.23
CA LYS A 108 -2.26 4.01 11.61
C LYS A 108 -2.20 5.48 11.98
N VAL A 109 -1.23 5.87 12.81
CA VAL A 109 -1.02 7.28 13.20
C VAL A 109 -0.76 8.16 11.98
N LEU A 110 0.16 7.73 11.11
CA LEU A 110 0.56 8.52 9.96
C LEU A 110 -0.52 8.55 8.87
N HIS A 111 -1.16 7.42 8.60
CA HIS A 111 -2.17 7.29 7.56
C HIS A 111 -3.45 8.09 7.87
N LEU A 112 -3.92 8.08 9.13
CA LEU A 112 -5.04 8.92 9.53
C LEU A 112 -4.67 10.40 9.42
N ARG A 113 -3.42 10.76 9.75
CA ARG A 113 -2.93 12.13 9.58
C ARG A 113 -2.83 12.53 8.11
N HIS A 114 -2.45 11.60 7.21
CA HIS A 114 -2.47 11.82 5.77
C HIS A 114 -3.89 12.13 5.28
N HIS A 115 -4.90 11.37 5.70
CA HIS A 115 -6.30 11.67 5.35
C HIS A 115 -6.78 13.03 5.86
N ASP A 116 -6.36 13.43 7.07
CA ASP A 116 -6.75 14.71 7.68
C ASP A 116 -6.06 15.93 7.04
N HIS A 117 -4.85 15.73 6.46
CA HIS A 117 -3.98 16.83 5.97
C HIS A 117 -3.57 16.65 4.51
N LEU A 118 -4.32 15.89 3.72
CA LEU A 118 -3.98 15.53 2.34
C LEU A 118 -3.37 16.70 1.55
N GLY A 119 -2.11 16.57 1.15
CA GLY A 119 -1.36 17.58 0.38
C GLY A 119 -1.05 18.89 1.10
N LEU A 120 -1.39 19.01 2.39
CA LEU A 120 -1.16 20.19 3.20
C LEU A 120 0.05 20.04 4.14
N GLU A 121 0.38 21.11 4.85
CA GLU A 121 1.35 21.07 5.94
C GLU A 121 0.91 20.05 7.00
N GLY A 122 1.81 19.12 7.32
CA GLY A 122 1.53 18.03 8.27
C GLY A 122 1.11 16.71 7.64
N ASP A 123 0.90 16.64 6.33
CA ASP A 123 0.74 15.38 5.61
C ASP A 123 2.09 14.62 5.58
N PRO A 124 2.19 13.42 6.21
CA PRO A 124 3.45 12.68 6.23
C PRO A 124 3.86 12.12 4.86
N ASP A 125 2.95 12.02 3.90
CA ASP A 125 3.23 11.52 2.56
C ASP A 125 3.58 12.63 1.57
N HIS A 126 3.45 13.90 1.98
CA HIS A 126 3.80 15.06 1.15
C HIS A 126 5.27 15.43 1.33
N TYR A 127 6.11 15.09 0.35
CA TYR A 127 7.56 15.23 0.45
C TYR A 127 8.06 16.67 0.58
N GLU A 128 7.29 17.66 0.13
CA GLU A 128 7.62 19.08 0.32
C GLU A 128 7.60 19.51 1.78
N ASN A 129 6.92 18.77 2.65
CA ASN A 129 6.97 19.01 4.08
C ASN A 129 8.34 18.66 4.70
N TYR A 130 9.20 17.96 3.97
CA TYR A 130 10.54 17.53 4.44
C TYR A 130 11.66 18.31 3.78
N THR A 131 11.47 18.81 2.57
CA THR A 131 12.48 19.57 1.83
C THR A 131 11.87 20.45 0.73
N HIS A 132 12.48 21.62 0.50
CA HIS A 132 12.12 22.50 -0.62
C HIS A 132 13.13 22.40 -1.79
N TRP A 133 14.17 21.57 -1.65
CA TRP A 133 15.17 21.41 -2.70
C TRP A 133 14.66 20.47 -3.78
N THR A 134 14.51 20.98 -4.99
CA THR A 134 13.93 20.25 -6.13
C THR A 134 14.72 18.97 -6.48
N TRP A 135 16.06 19.01 -6.37
CA TRP A 135 16.90 17.86 -6.59
C TRP A 135 16.70 16.80 -5.51
N MET A 136 16.46 17.19 -4.26
CA MET A 136 16.18 16.27 -3.17
C MET A 136 14.81 15.62 -3.36
N LEU A 137 13.78 16.38 -3.74
CA LEU A 137 12.47 15.83 -4.09
C LEU A 137 12.56 14.80 -5.22
N PHE A 138 13.34 15.12 -6.27
CA PHE A 138 13.62 14.18 -7.35
C PHE A 138 14.25 12.89 -6.83
N LEU A 139 15.29 12.97 -6.00
CA LEU A 139 15.93 11.80 -5.41
C LEU A 139 14.99 11.01 -4.50
N MET A 140 14.15 11.67 -3.71
CA MET A 140 13.18 10.99 -2.84
C MET A 140 12.16 10.20 -3.66
N HIS A 141 11.63 10.74 -4.75
CA HIS A 141 10.70 10.03 -5.63
C HIS A 141 11.34 8.83 -6.33
N TRP A 142 12.54 8.99 -6.90
CA TRP A 142 13.27 7.87 -7.52
C TRP A 142 13.80 6.87 -6.50
N GLY A 143 14.32 7.35 -5.37
CA GLY A 143 14.75 6.52 -4.25
C GLY A 143 13.62 5.65 -3.71
N ARG A 144 12.40 6.21 -3.65
CA ARG A 144 11.20 5.46 -3.25
C ARG A 144 10.96 4.25 -4.16
N LEU A 145 11.13 4.37 -5.47
CA LEU A 145 10.96 3.26 -6.40
C LEU A 145 12.02 2.16 -6.22
N ILE A 146 13.25 2.52 -5.86
CA ILE A 146 14.39 1.59 -5.79
C ILE A 146 14.54 0.98 -4.40
N ILE A 147 14.52 1.82 -3.35
CA ILE A 147 14.77 1.43 -1.96
C ILE A 147 13.68 1.94 -0.99
N GLY A 148 12.54 2.35 -1.51
CA GLY A 148 11.51 3.01 -0.70
C GLY A 148 10.94 2.11 0.38
N TYR A 149 10.80 0.82 0.14
CA TYR A 149 10.22 -0.08 1.13
C TYR A 149 11.14 -0.34 2.34
N PRO A 150 12.43 -0.61 2.19
CA PRO A 150 13.37 -0.61 3.32
C PRO A 150 13.39 0.70 4.10
N ALA A 151 13.38 1.85 3.39
CA ALA A 151 13.29 3.17 4.03
C ALA A 151 11.96 3.34 4.78
N TYR A 152 10.85 2.87 4.20
CA TYR A 152 9.54 2.90 4.81
C TYR A 152 9.48 2.08 6.09
N ILE A 153 9.99 0.84 6.10
CA ILE A 153 10.03 -0.04 7.29
C ILE A 153 10.76 0.63 8.46
N THR A 154 11.80 1.41 8.20
CA THR A 154 12.60 2.07 9.24
C THR A 154 12.06 3.45 9.62
N ALA A 155 11.62 4.24 8.65
CA ALA A 155 11.15 5.61 8.87
C ALA A 155 9.77 5.67 9.52
N ILE A 156 8.84 4.80 9.14
CA ILE A 156 7.46 4.82 9.63
C ILE A 156 7.38 4.65 11.16
N PRO A 157 8.06 3.70 11.81
CA PRO A 157 8.04 3.61 13.28
C PRO A 157 8.58 4.87 13.96
N VAL A 158 9.64 5.47 13.40
CA VAL A 158 10.25 6.69 13.96
C VAL A 158 9.31 7.89 13.82
N LEU A 159 8.75 8.10 12.64
CA LEU A 159 7.83 9.21 12.38
C LEU A 159 6.53 9.02 13.17
N GLY A 160 5.96 7.82 13.16
CA GLY A 160 4.77 7.49 13.93
C GLY A 160 4.98 7.69 15.43
N TYR A 161 6.14 7.31 15.97
CA TYR A 161 6.47 7.55 17.38
C TYR A 161 6.58 9.04 17.71
N ARG A 162 7.20 9.83 16.82
CA ARG A 162 7.31 11.29 16.99
C ARG A 162 5.94 11.98 17.00
N GLN A 163 5.04 11.55 16.13
CA GLN A 163 3.71 12.15 15.96
C GLN A 163 2.66 11.54 16.87
N GLY A 164 2.84 10.29 17.30
CA GLY A 164 1.93 9.58 18.20
C GLY A 164 2.00 10.07 19.65
N ARG A 165 0.96 9.73 20.43
CA ARG A 165 0.81 10.12 21.83
C ARG A 165 0.62 8.90 22.74
N GLY A 166 1.05 8.98 23.97
CA GLY A 166 0.76 8.02 25.05
C GLY A 166 0.66 6.55 24.60
N ARG A 167 -0.57 6.04 24.52
CA ARG A 167 -0.87 4.65 24.12
C ARG A 167 -0.40 4.27 22.71
N GLU A 168 -0.40 5.20 21.78
CA GLU A 168 0.07 4.94 20.41
C GLU A 168 1.56 4.64 20.39
N ARG A 169 2.37 5.41 21.12
CA ARG A 169 3.82 5.17 21.27
C ARG A 169 4.10 3.80 21.90
N PHE A 170 3.32 3.40 22.91
CA PHE A 170 3.45 2.06 23.48
C PHE A 170 3.24 0.97 22.44
N TRP A 171 2.16 1.03 21.65
CA TRP A 171 1.88 0.02 20.63
C TRP A 171 2.92 0.03 19.51
N ILE A 172 3.44 1.19 19.10
CA ILE A 172 4.51 1.28 18.10
C ILE A 172 5.75 0.52 18.59
N VAL A 173 6.21 0.78 19.82
CA VAL A 173 7.38 0.10 20.38
C VAL A 173 7.12 -1.39 20.58
N PHE A 174 5.94 -1.76 21.06
CA PHE A 174 5.53 -3.16 21.21
C PHE A 174 5.56 -3.91 19.89
N GLU A 175 5.02 -3.34 18.81
CA GLU A 175 5.03 -3.96 17.49
C GLU A 175 6.43 -4.02 16.88
N VAL A 176 7.30 -3.03 17.11
CA VAL A 176 8.72 -3.13 16.72
C VAL A 176 9.35 -4.36 17.39
N ALA A 177 9.11 -4.55 18.69
CA ALA A 177 9.63 -5.72 19.40
C ALA A 177 9.06 -7.03 18.86
N CYS A 178 7.74 -7.07 18.52
CA CYS A 178 7.12 -8.25 17.90
C CYS A 178 7.74 -8.57 16.53
N VAL A 179 7.97 -7.58 15.67
CA VAL A 179 8.59 -7.76 14.35
C VAL A 179 10.04 -8.25 14.50
N VAL A 180 10.81 -7.64 15.40
CA VAL A 180 12.19 -8.09 15.70
C VAL A 180 12.21 -9.53 16.19
N LEU A 181 11.31 -9.88 17.13
CA LEU A 181 11.18 -11.25 17.64
C LEU A 181 10.80 -12.23 16.54
N MET A 182 9.84 -11.88 15.68
CA MET A 182 9.41 -12.71 14.54
C MET A 182 10.59 -12.95 13.57
N VAL A 183 11.33 -11.92 13.20
CA VAL A 183 12.49 -12.03 12.32
C VAL A 183 13.58 -12.90 12.97
N THR A 184 13.87 -12.66 14.25
CA THR A 184 14.83 -13.46 15.01
C THR A 184 14.42 -14.92 15.07
N ALA A 185 13.15 -15.19 15.38
CA ALA A 185 12.61 -16.56 15.40
C ALA A 185 12.70 -17.22 14.02
N ALA A 186 12.40 -16.50 12.93
CA ALA A 186 12.56 -17.03 11.57
C ALA A 186 14.03 -17.36 11.25
N VAL A 187 14.97 -16.47 11.60
CA VAL A 187 16.41 -16.67 11.38
C VAL A 187 16.97 -17.83 12.21
N LEU A 188 16.54 -17.99 13.45
CA LEU A 188 16.99 -19.06 14.34
C LEU A 188 16.22 -20.36 14.17
N SER A 189 15.12 -20.37 13.40
CA SER A 189 14.29 -21.55 13.17
C SER A 189 15.06 -22.66 12.42
N PRO A 190 14.65 -23.93 12.53
CA PRO A 190 15.17 -25.03 11.74
C PRO A 190 14.69 -25.03 10.28
N LEU A 191 13.95 -24.01 9.85
CA LEU A 191 13.47 -23.89 8.49
C LEU A 191 14.64 -23.83 7.49
N PRO A 192 14.50 -24.46 6.31
CA PRO A 192 15.53 -24.39 5.28
C PRO A 192 15.82 -22.94 4.88
N ARG A 193 17.09 -22.54 4.85
CA ARG A 193 17.49 -21.18 4.46
C ARG A 193 16.98 -20.79 3.07
N ALA A 194 16.95 -21.75 2.14
CA ALA A 194 16.39 -21.54 0.82
C ALA A 194 14.91 -21.15 0.87
N LEU A 195 14.10 -21.71 1.79
CA LEU A 195 12.70 -21.32 1.98
C LEU A 195 12.58 -19.87 2.46
N LEU A 196 13.40 -19.45 3.43
CA LEU A 196 13.39 -18.08 3.94
C LEU A 196 13.81 -17.07 2.86
N ILE A 197 14.86 -17.40 2.12
CA ILE A 197 15.41 -16.51 1.07
C ILE A 197 14.44 -16.44 -0.11
N HIS A 198 14.07 -17.58 -0.68
CA HIS A 198 13.28 -17.64 -1.92
C HIS A 198 11.77 -17.52 -1.69
N GLY A 199 11.28 -17.94 -0.53
CA GLY A 199 9.86 -17.84 -0.21
C GLY A 199 9.46 -16.49 0.42
N TRP A 200 10.40 -15.78 1.02
CA TRP A 200 10.10 -14.53 1.73
C TRP A 200 10.99 -13.35 1.32
N LEU A 201 12.32 -13.41 1.48
CA LEU A 201 13.18 -12.24 1.27
C LEU A 201 13.20 -11.76 -0.19
N ILE A 202 13.31 -12.67 -1.17
CA ILE A 202 13.28 -12.27 -2.58
C ILE A 202 11.91 -11.69 -2.96
N PRO A 203 10.75 -12.28 -2.63
CA PRO A 203 9.46 -11.62 -2.82
C PRO A 203 9.37 -10.22 -2.22
N MET A 204 10.02 -9.94 -1.07
CA MET A 204 10.04 -8.60 -0.48
C MET A 204 10.71 -7.54 -1.37
N LEU A 205 11.65 -7.93 -2.24
CA LEU A 205 12.23 -7.01 -3.24
C LEU A 205 11.19 -6.60 -4.30
N PHE A 206 10.31 -7.52 -4.70
CA PHE A 206 9.21 -7.22 -5.62
C PHE A 206 8.10 -6.39 -4.96
N ILE A 207 7.83 -6.61 -3.66
CA ILE A 207 6.88 -5.79 -2.89
C ILE A 207 7.29 -4.32 -2.93
N ASN A 208 8.59 -4.02 -2.86
CA ASN A 208 9.09 -2.64 -2.95
C ASN A 208 8.48 -1.91 -4.15
N THR A 209 8.54 -2.51 -5.33
CA THR A 209 7.98 -1.91 -6.55
C THR A 209 6.46 -1.81 -6.49
N LEU A 210 5.77 -2.88 -6.06
CA LEU A 210 4.30 -2.89 -6.01
C LEU A 210 3.74 -1.82 -5.08
N VAL A 211 4.25 -1.73 -3.84
CA VAL A 211 3.80 -0.74 -2.85
C VAL A 211 4.10 0.68 -3.30
N ASN A 212 5.31 0.92 -3.83
CA ASN A 212 5.72 2.28 -4.18
C ASN A 212 5.06 2.77 -5.46
N VAL A 213 4.90 1.94 -6.50
CA VAL A 213 4.14 2.30 -7.71
C VAL A 213 2.68 2.57 -7.35
N ARG A 214 2.06 1.74 -6.48
CA ARG A 214 0.70 1.98 -5.98
C ARG A 214 0.62 3.34 -5.28
N GLY A 215 1.38 3.55 -4.22
CA GLY A 215 1.31 4.76 -3.41
C GLY A 215 1.63 6.03 -4.19
N MET A 216 2.64 6.00 -5.06
CA MET A 216 2.97 7.16 -5.91
C MET A 216 1.87 7.47 -6.92
N SER A 217 1.27 6.44 -7.55
CA SER A 217 0.23 6.66 -8.55
C SER A 217 -1.01 7.34 -7.99
N GLN A 218 -1.22 7.30 -6.69
CA GLN A 218 -2.41 7.83 -6.02
C GLN A 218 -2.38 9.36 -5.88
N HIS A 219 -1.20 9.96 -5.61
CA HIS A 219 -1.06 11.38 -5.26
C HIS A 219 0.02 12.12 -6.05
N THR A 220 0.98 11.42 -6.68
CA THR A 220 2.10 12.06 -7.38
C THR A 220 1.70 12.55 -8.77
N LEU A 221 2.26 13.66 -9.23
CA LEU A 221 1.93 14.32 -10.49
C LEU A 221 0.48 14.82 -10.58
N LEU A 222 -0.07 15.36 -9.50
CA LEU A 222 -1.36 16.04 -9.47
C LEU A 222 -1.17 17.52 -9.21
N GLU A 223 -1.98 18.37 -9.86
CA GLU A 223 -1.82 19.83 -9.79
C GLU A 223 -2.44 20.46 -8.53
N HIS A 224 -3.43 19.81 -7.95
CA HIS A 224 -4.22 20.34 -6.84
C HIS A 224 -4.22 19.38 -5.66
N HIS A 225 -3.04 19.13 -5.10
CA HIS A 225 -2.88 18.13 -4.03
C HIS A 225 -3.61 18.49 -2.72
N ASP A 226 -3.97 19.74 -2.51
CA ASP A 226 -4.79 20.23 -1.41
C ASP A 226 -6.30 20.12 -1.65
N ASP A 227 -6.72 19.71 -2.84
CA ASP A 227 -8.12 19.50 -3.20
C ASP A 227 -8.51 18.03 -3.01
N ALA A 228 -9.55 17.77 -2.22
CA ALA A 228 -9.99 16.40 -1.90
C ALA A 228 -10.35 15.55 -3.13
N ILE A 229 -10.78 16.15 -4.25
CA ILE A 229 -11.15 15.46 -5.49
C ILE A 229 -9.98 15.42 -6.46
N ARG A 230 -9.29 16.56 -6.67
CA ARG A 230 -8.24 16.69 -7.68
C ARG A 230 -6.86 16.32 -7.17
N GLY A 231 -6.67 16.24 -5.84
CA GLY A 231 -5.43 15.84 -5.18
C GLY A 231 -5.27 14.32 -4.99
N THR A 232 -6.29 13.54 -5.38
CA THR A 232 -6.26 12.08 -5.30
C THR A 232 -6.75 11.47 -6.60
N ARG A 233 -6.14 10.37 -7.02
CA ARG A 233 -6.41 9.73 -8.31
C ARG A 233 -6.93 8.32 -8.13
N SER A 234 -7.87 7.91 -8.99
CA SER A 234 -8.25 6.51 -9.16
C SER A 234 -7.70 5.93 -10.45
N ILE A 235 -7.24 4.69 -10.42
CA ILE A 235 -6.61 3.98 -11.52
C ILE A 235 -7.60 2.94 -12.08
N LEU A 236 -8.03 3.12 -13.33
CA LEU A 236 -8.96 2.22 -14.01
C LEU A 236 -8.17 1.02 -14.56
N THR A 237 -7.91 0.05 -13.70
CA THR A 237 -7.07 -1.11 -14.02
C THR A 237 -7.88 -2.35 -14.43
N ASN A 238 -7.18 -3.44 -14.82
CA ASN A 238 -7.82 -4.70 -15.14
C ASN A 238 -8.24 -5.47 -13.87
N PRO A 239 -9.16 -6.47 -14.00
CA PRO A 239 -9.69 -7.22 -12.86
C PRO A 239 -8.62 -7.98 -12.07
N LEU A 240 -7.56 -8.48 -12.71
CA LEU A 240 -6.47 -9.20 -12.03
C LEU A 240 -5.67 -8.25 -11.12
N THR A 241 -5.32 -7.08 -11.63
CA THR A 241 -4.65 -6.05 -10.82
C THR A 241 -5.56 -5.57 -9.69
N ALA A 242 -6.83 -5.28 -9.97
CA ALA A 242 -7.80 -4.88 -8.94
C ALA A 242 -7.99 -5.97 -7.87
N PHE A 243 -7.90 -7.26 -8.25
CA PHE A 243 -7.93 -8.38 -7.32
C PHE A 243 -6.79 -8.32 -6.29
N PHE A 244 -5.54 -8.21 -6.74
CA PHE A 244 -4.37 -8.14 -5.85
C PHE A 244 -4.26 -6.81 -5.11
N MET A 245 -4.84 -5.74 -5.65
CA MET A 245 -4.91 -4.42 -5.01
C MET A 245 -6.12 -4.25 -4.08
N CYS A 246 -6.93 -5.27 -3.83
CA CYS A 246 -8.15 -5.13 -3.02
C CYS A 246 -8.97 -3.90 -3.42
N ASN A 247 -9.13 -3.62 -4.71
CA ASN A 247 -9.82 -2.43 -5.24
C ASN A 247 -9.28 -1.06 -4.75
N GLU A 248 -8.13 -1.02 -4.07
CA GLU A 248 -7.43 0.23 -3.67
C GLU A 248 -7.05 1.13 -4.86
N ASN A 249 -7.21 0.62 -6.08
CA ASN A 249 -7.15 1.42 -7.30
C ASN A 249 -8.24 2.50 -7.37
N TYR A 250 -9.35 2.36 -6.64
CA TYR A 250 -10.38 3.39 -6.43
C TYR A 250 -10.03 4.30 -5.25
N HIS A 251 -8.84 4.87 -5.28
CA HIS A 251 -8.25 5.56 -4.13
C HIS A 251 -8.91 6.92 -3.85
N LEU A 252 -9.36 7.62 -4.87
CA LEU A 252 -10.15 8.85 -4.71
C LEU A 252 -11.44 8.56 -3.94
N GLU A 253 -12.17 7.53 -4.34
CA GLU A 253 -13.41 7.13 -3.67
C GLU A 253 -13.15 6.71 -2.23
N HIS A 254 -12.00 6.05 -1.98
CA HIS A 254 -11.56 5.70 -0.65
C HIS A 254 -11.28 6.95 0.21
N HIS A 255 -10.55 7.95 -0.29
CA HIS A 255 -10.33 9.20 0.44
C HIS A 255 -11.62 9.95 0.76
N LEU A 256 -12.59 9.91 -0.14
CA LEU A 256 -13.90 10.53 0.09
C LEU A 256 -14.74 9.76 1.12
N TYR A 257 -14.65 8.43 1.17
CA TYR A 257 -15.45 7.54 2.00
C TYR A 257 -14.61 6.42 2.64
N PRO A 258 -13.65 6.74 3.52
CA PRO A 258 -12.69 5.77 4.03
C PRO A 258 -13.30 4.66 4.90
N GLY A 259 -14.51 4.87 5.41
CA GLY A 259 -15.27 3.83 6.11
C GLY A 259 -15.98 2.81 5.21
N VAL A 260 -15.91 2.96 3.88
CA VAL A 260 -16.45 1.98 2.94
C VAL A 260 -15.40 0.89 2.70
N PRO A 261 -15.69 -0.40 3.03
CA PRO A 261 -14.74 -1.49 2.82
C PRO A 261 -14.35 -1.66 1.36
N TRP A 262 -13.11 -2.08 1.12
CA TRP A 262 -12.50 -2.24 -0.21
C TRP A 262 -13.37 -3.00 -1.24
N TYR A 263 -14.12 -4.02 -0.83
CA TYR A 263 -14.96 -4.82 -1.74
C TYR A 263 -16.21 -4.07 -2.22
N ASN A 264 -16.55 -2.94 -1.61
CA ASN A 264 -17.63 -2.07 -2.01
C ASN A 264 -17.15 -0.81 -2.77
N LEU A 265 -15.84 -0.55 -2.85
CA LEU A 265 -15.29 0.59 -3.60
C LEU A 265 -15.72 0.61 -5.09
N PRO A 266 -15.82 -0.52 -5.82
CA PRO A 266 -16.33 -0.50 -7.20
C PRO A 266 -17.79 -0.01 -7.29
N ARG A 267 -18.63 -0.34 -6.30
CA ARG A 267 -20.02 0.14 -6.24
C ARG A 267 -20.09 1.62 -5.89
N LEU A 268 -19.24 2.06 -4.98
CA LEU A 268 -19.09 3.47 -4.63
C LEU A 268 -18.62 4.28 -5.85
N HIS A 269 -17.59 3.79 -6.57
CA HIS A 269 -17.14 4.39 -7.82
C HIS A 269 -18.27 4.54 -8.84
N ALA A 270 -19.04 3.48 -9.07
CA ALA A 270 -20.16 3.52 -10.00
C ALA A 270 -21.21 4.58 -9.63
N ALA A 271 -21.45 4.80 -8.33
CA ALA A 271 -22.40 5.80 -7.84
C ALA A 271 -21.87 7.25 -7.93
N LEU A 272 -20.55 7.45 -7.83
CA LEU A 272 -19.94 8.78 -7.79
C LEU A 272 -19.34 9.23 -9.12
N ARG A 273 -19.11 8.31 -10.06
CA ARG A 273 -18.30 8.52 -11.25
C ARG A 273 -18.67 9.74 -12.07
N GLU A 274 -19.96 9.95 -12.32
CA GLU A 274 -20.45 11.07 -13.16
C GLU A 274 -20.17 12.42 -12.48
N ASP A 275 -20.48 12.54 -11.19
CA ASP A 275 -20.22 13.76 -10.42
C ASP A 275 -18.72 14.03 -10.28
N LEU A 276 -17.92 13.00 -10.03
CA LEU A 276 -16.46 13.13 -9.94
C LEU A 276 -15.83 13.57 -11.27
N ILE A 277 -16.27 13.02 -12.40
CA ILE A 277 -15.80 13.46 -13.73
C ILE A 277 -16.18 14.92 -13.98
N ALA A 278 -17.43 15.30 -13.65
CA ALA A 278 -17.88 16.68 -13.81
C ALA A 278 -17.09 17.68 -12.97
N ARG A 279 -16.51 17.25 -11.84
CA ARG A 279 -15.64 18.06 -10.95
C ARG A 279 -14.16 17.98 -11.31
N GLY A 280 -13.79 17.31 -12.40
CA GLY A 280 -12.41 17.21 -12.88
C GLY A 280 -11.55 16.20 -12.10
N ALA A 281 -12.15 15.15 -11.53
CA ALA A 281 -11.41 14.09 -10.86
C ALA A 281 -10.39 13.43 -11.81
N PRO A 282 -9.14 13.23 -11.37
CA PRO A 282 -8.11 12.63 -12.20
C PRO A 282 -8.26 11.10 -12.23
N TYR A 283 -8.40 10.56 -13.44
CA TYR A 283 -8.40 9.13 -13.70
C TYR A 283 -7.25 8.75 -14.64
N ILE A 284 -6.60 7.64 -14.37
CA ILE A 284 -5.57 7.07 -15.26
C ILE A 284 -5.90 5.62 -15.60
N ARG A 285 -5.53 5.17 -16.82
CA ARG A 285 -5.96 3.87 -17.34
C ARG A 285 -5.20 2.67 -16.78
N SER A 286 -4.01 2.87 -16.20
CA SER A 286 -3.23 1.77 -15.63
C SER A 286 -2.06 2.30 -14.80
N TYR A 287 -1.49 1.45 -13.94
CA TYR A 287 -0.24 1.73 -13.25
C TYR A 287 0.95 1.90 -14.21
N PHE A 288 0.94 1.21 -15.36
CA PHE A 288 1.96 1.40 -16.41
C PHE A 288 1.88 2.81 -17.03
N ALA A 289 0.69 3.33 -17.26
CA ALA A 289 0.51 4.69 -17.75
C ALA A 289 1.09 5.69 -16.75
N PHE A 290 0.83 5.51 -15.43
CA PHE A 290 1.45 6.34 -14.41
C PHE A 290 2.98 6.27 -14.44
N VAL A 291 3.56 5.07 -14.53
CA VAL A 291 5.03 4.91 -14.59
C VAL A 291 5.60 5.60 -15.84
N ALA A 292 4.95 5.46 -16.98
CA ALA A 292 5.37 6.13 -18.22
C ALA A 292 5.32 7.66 -18.10
N ASP A 293 4.24 8.20 -17.49
CA ASP A 293 4.09 9.63 -17.22
C ASP A 293 5.15 10.13 -16.24
N PHE A 294 5.39 9.39 -15.15
CA PHE A 294 6.40 9.73 -14.14
C PHE A 294 7.82 9.76 -14.74
N VAL A 295 8.19 8.73 -15.51
CA VAL A 295 9.48 8.67 -16.21
C VAL A 295 9.60 9.81 -17.20
N SER A 296 8.60 10.00 -18.07
CA SER A 296 8.59 11.09 -19.06
C SER A 296 8.72 12.47 -18.40
N PHE A 297 7.96 12.71 -17.33
CA PHE A 297 8.04 13.95 -16.57
C PHE A 297 9.43 14.17 -15.99
N SER A 298 10.00 13.15 -15.33
CA SER A 298 11.32 13.21 -14.71
C SER A 298 12.43 13.54 -15.71
N PHE A 299 12.39 12.93 -16.90
CA PHE A 299 13.38 13.22 -17.97
C PHE A 299 13.20 14.59 -18.59
N ARG A 300 11.98 15.10 -18.70
CA ARG A 300 11.72 16.46 -19.24
C ARG A 300 12.13 17.56 -18.27
N ARG A 301 11.90 17.36 -16.97
CA ARG A 301 12.13 18.37 -15.92
C ARG A 301 13.49 18.22 -15.26
N GLY A 302 14.06 16.99 -15.22
CA GLY A 302 15.33 16.68 -14.57
C GLY A 302 15.34 16.93 -13.06
N PRO A 303 16.49 16.79 -12.40
CA PRO A 303 16.60 16.99 -10.95
C PRO A 303 16.41 18.44 -10.50
N LEU A 304 16.49 19.41 -11.39
CA LEU A 304 16.25 20.83 -11.11
C LEU A 304 14.82 21.26 -11.41
N GLY A 305 14.02 20.43 -12.07
CA GLY A 305 12.60 20.69 -12.29
C GLY A 305 11.79 20.36 -11.04
N ARG A 306 10.80 21.17 -10.71
CA ARG A 306 9.84 20.81 -9.68
C ARG A 306 9.08 19.56 -10.14
N LEU A 307 9.18 18.46 -9.40
CA LEU A 307 8.21 17.36 -9.43
C LEU A 307 6.85 17.79 -8.84
N VAL A 308 6.75 19.08 -8.58
CA VAL A 308 5.59 19.77 -8.09
C VAL A 308 4.89 20.41 -9.27
N HIS A 309 3.84 20.01 -9.46
CA HIS A 309 2.56 20.35 -10.03
C HIS A 309 2.39 21.86 -10.30
N ARG A 310 2.11 22.16 -11.51
CA ARG A 310 1.30 23.32 -11.85
C ARG A 310 -0.16 22.90 -11.90
#